data_d195f4d3daebf1d541d6b1604849ce5a
#
_entry.id   d195f4d3daebf1d541d6b1604849ce5a
#
_cell.length_a   1.000
_cell.length_b   1.000
_cell.length_c   1.000
_cell.angle_alpha   90.00
_cell.angle_beta   90.00
_cell.angle_gamma   90.00
#
_symmetry.space_group_name_H-M   'P 1'
#
loop_
_entity.id
_entity.type
_entity.pdbx_description
1 polymer ?
#
loop_
_entity_poly.entity_id
_entity_poly.type
_entity_poly.pdbx_seq_one_letter_code
_entity_poly.pdbx_strand_id
1 'polypeptide(L)'
;MNIRNSFLALLLLALPSNYVASQTAATAKGESAIRGRDAVATVARLSDKNTAGRLTGHAGYTNAAKYSLSRFTSLGLKGQLQAYPQPHSVLDGGSLVATLNEEKVHTAELLKEFLPLLFSDSGQTKAPSVFVGWGIHAPELGYDDYARVDVKGKFVVCFRGTPDNDPKWVYHDEHRTRMKVASERGAVGLIYVYSTVIAHPNGDLIPKFLVTMISDSFFDKLLTAEGSTTEDLTKQLRQTKKPASFPLDAVIDLSVKARHFPKSEGYNVVSWLEGSDPKLKEECVVIGGHLDGVGDHIGLRFPGAEDNASGSAVVIEIAKAFVKNGLRPKRSVVFVLFGSEEQGGHGSAHFAENLPPQFKKMSAFINFDMVGMGTKVNTSMSELMETHRGKLEASDQGLSVLGNIRMVRTLGVRSGDIVPFFKKGVPLIGLSSNGPRPEDLYHQPGDTHNLVQAEIMEKTSKLMFRFGYELANLD
;
A
#
# COMPACT_ATOMS: atom_id res chain seq x y z
N MET A 1 -32.85 53.43 -6.19
CA MET A 1 -31.54 53.06 -5.65
C MET A 1 -31.26 51.66 -6.12
N ASN A 2 -30.35 51.53 -7.10
CA ASN A 2 -30.17 50.32 -7.93
C ASN A 2 -29.34 49.24 -7.22
N ILE A 3 -29.88 48.02 -7.13
CA ILE A 3 -29.15 46.83 -6.73
C ILE A 3 -28.70 46.15 -8.04
N ARG A 4 -27.39 46.17 -8.31
CA ARG A 4 -26.77 45.43 -9.41
C ARG A 4 -26.56 43.97 -8.99
N ASN A 5 -27.29 43.06 -9.60
CA ASN A 5 -27.02 41.62 -9.58
C ASN A 5 -25.81 41.32 -10.48
N SER A 6 -24.71 40.93 -9.88
CA SER A 6 -23.56 40.36 -10.60
C SER A 6 -23.77 38.86 -10.79
N PHE A 7 -24.16 38.46 -11.97
CA PHE A 7 -24.10 37.03 -12.39
C PHE A 7 -22.65 36.66 -12.67
N LEU A 8 -22.10 35.81 -11.83
CA LEU A 8 -20.83 35.11 -12.10
C LEU A 8 -21.14 33.96 -13.08
N ALA A 9 -20.83 34.18 -14.36
CA ALA A 9 -20.93 33.12 -15.36
C ALA A 9 -19.79 32.12 -15.15
N LEU A 10 -20.13 30.91 -14.72
CA LEU A 10 -19.23 29.76 -14.74
C LEU A 10 -18.97 29.40 -16.21
N LEU A 11 -17.79 29.74 -16.73
CA LEU A 11 -17.33 29.25 -18.03
C LEU A 11 -16.91 27.77 -17.83
N LEU A 12 -17.81 26.83 -18.07
CA LEU A 12 -17.48 25.45 -18.38
C LEU A 12 -16.77 25.48 -19.75
N LEU A 13 -15.44 25.38 -19.73
CA LEU A 13 -14.64 25.14 -20.94
C LEU A 13 -14.96 23.72 -21.44
N ALA A 14 -15.99 23.60 -22.26
CA ALA A 14 -16.23 22.40 -23.05
C ALA A 14 -15.05 22.24 -24.01
N LEU A 15 -14.23 21.21 -23.83
CA LEU A 15 -13.22 20.82 -24.80
C LEU A 15 -13.93 20.63 -26.16
N PRO A 16 -13.39 21.13 -27.27
CA PRO A 16 -14.07 21.03 -28.55
C PRO A 16 -14.27 19.54 -28.93
N SER A 17 -15.45 19.18 -29.40
CA SER A 17 -15.83 17.83 -29.79
C SER A 17 -14.84 17.16 -30.76
N ASN A 18 -14.12 17.94 -31.53
CA ASN A 18 -13.05 17.48 -32.44
C ASN A 18 -11.82 16.93 -31.70
N TYR A 19 -11.49 17.46 -30.51
CA TYR A 19 -10.34 16.94 -29.72
C TYR A 19 -10.63 15.54 -29.20
N VAL A 20 -11.80 15.32 -28.64
CA VAL A 20 -12.22 14.01 -28.13
C VAL A 20 -12.30 12.98 -29.25
N ALA A 21 -12.86 13.35 -30.41
CA ALA A 21 -12.94 12.45 -31.58
C ALA A 21 -11.55 12.06 -32.10
N SER A 22 -10.58 12.97 -32.14
CA SER A 22 -9.20 12.68 -32.56
C SER A 22 -8.47 11.78 -31.59
N GLN A 23 -8.65 11.98 -30.28
CA GLN A 23 -8.08 11.13 -29.23
C GLN A 23 -8.62 9.70 -29.32
N THR A 24 -9.94 9.54 -29.45
CA THR A 24 -10.59 8.22 -29.56
C THR A 24 -10.09 7.46 -30.78
N ALA A 25 -9.88 8.13 -31.92
CA ALA A 25 -9.34 7.51 -33.13
C ALA A 25 -7.88 7.06 -32.93
N ALA A 26 -7.05 7.87 -32.23
CA ALA A 26 -5.65 7.57 -31.98
C ALA A 26 -5.43 6.37 -31.03
N THR A 27 -6.37 6.11 -30.10
CA THR A 27 -6.24 5.04 -29.08
C THR A 27 -7.09 3.80 -29.37
N ALA A 28 -8.02 3.84 -30.34
CA ALA A 28 -9.01 2.80 -30.57
C ALA A 28 -8.43 1.38 -30.76
N LYS A 29 -7.31 1.27 -31.47
CA LYS A 29 -6.67 -0.03 -31.72
C LYS A 29 -6.06 -0.61 -30.45
N GLY A 30 -5.41 0.22 -29.62
CA GLY A 30 -4.86 -0.20 -28.34
C GLY A 30 -5.97 -0.62 -27.37
N GLU A 31 -7.02 0.18 -27.25
CA GLU A 31 -8.18 -0.13 -26.41
C GLU A 31 -8.84 -1.45 -26.77
N SER A 32 -8.96 -1.74 -28.06
CA SER A 32 -9.54 -3.00 -28.54
C SER A 32 -8.74 -4.24 -28.11
N ALA A 33 -7.47 -4.08 -27.71
CA ALA A 33 -6.63 -5.17 -27.23
C ALA A 33 -6.81 -5.45 -25.72
N ILE A 34 -7.34 -4.50 -24.95
CA ILE A 34 -7.58 -4.66 -23.50
C ILE A 34 -8.74 -5.62 -23.28
N ARG A 35 -8.53 -6.58 -22.39
CA ARG A 35 -9.53 -7.60 -22.02
C ARG A 35 -9.53 -7.78 -20.51
N GLY A 36 -10.62 -7.46 -19.82
CA GLY A 36 -10.75 -7.65 -18.39
C GLY A 36 -10.54 -9.10 -17.96
N ARG A 37 -11.00 -10.07 -18.76
CA ARG A 37 -10.77 -11.51 -18.50
C ARG A 37 -9.28 -11.88 -18.49
N ASP A 38 -8.45 -11.22 -19.33
CA ASP A 38 -7.01 -11.47 -19.38
C ASP A 38 -6.32 -10.88 -18.14
N ALA A 39 -6.82 -9.74 -17.64
CA ALA A 39 -6.39 -9.16 -16.37
C ALA A 39 -6.72 -10.10 -15.21
N VAL A 40 -7.96 -10.61 -15.11
CA VAL A 40 -8.36 -11.58 -14.08
C VAL A 40 -7.51 -12.85 -14.14
N ALA A 41 -7.22 -13.37 -15.34
CA ALA A 41 -6.33 -14.52 -15.51
C ALA A 41 -4.90 -14.24 -15.00
N THR A 42 -4.41 -13.00 -15.19
CA THR A 42 -3.13 -12.56 -14.64
C THR A 42 -3.17 -12.49 -13.12
N VAL A 43 -4.24 -11.94 -12.52
CA VAL A 43 -4.44 -11.96 -11.06
C VAL A 43 -4.44 -13.38 -10.52
N ALA A 44 -5.22 -14.30 -11.12
CA ALA A 44 -5.26 -15.70 -10.71
C ALA A 44 -3.88 -16.37 -10.74
N ARG A 45 -3.04 -16.03 -11.73
CA ARG A 45 -1.67 -16.54 -11.83
C ARG A 45 -0.73 -15.92 -10.79
N LEU A 46 -0.87 -14.62 -10.50
CA LEU A 46 -0.06 -13.93 -9.50
C LEU A 46 -0.45 -14.30 -8.06
N SER A 47 -1.67 -14.73 -7.80
CA SER A 47 -2.17 -15.13 -6.48
C SER A 47 -2.22 -16.66 -6.28
N ASP A 48 -1.58 -17.43 -7.17
CA ASP A 48 -1.53 -18.91 -7.06
C ASP A 48 -0.47 -19.40 -6.06
N LYS A 49 -0.44 -20.73 -5.82
CA LYS A 49 0.50 -21.36 -4.89
C LYS A 49 1.99 -21.16 -5.27
N ASN A 50 2.31 -20.93 -6.54
CA ASN A 50 3.70 -20.86 -6.99
C ASN A 50 4.31 -19.48 -6.69
N THR A 51 3.48 -18.52 -6.33
CA THR A 51 3.90 -17.16 -5.94
C THR A 51 3.93 -16.96 -4.42
N ALA A 52 3.40 -17.90 -3.64
CA ALA A 52 3.49 -17.95 -2.18
C ALA A 52 3.24 -16.58 -1.51
N GLY A 53 2.15 -15.91 -1.89
CA GLY A 53 1.77 -14.59 -1.35
C GLY A 53 2.73 -13.45 -1.72
N ARG A 54 3.71 -13.68 -2.58
CA ARG A 54 4.62 -12.68 -3.21
C ARG A 54 5.40 -11.75 -2.26
N LEU A 55 5.74 -12.18 -1.05
CA LEU A 55 6.61 -11.37 -0.18
C LEU A 55 7.96 -11.14 -0.85
N THR A 56 8.38 -9.88 -1.00
CA THR A 56 9.66 -9.54 -1.64
C THR A 56 10.83 -10.10 -0.82
N GLY A 57 11.82 -10.65 -1.54
CA GLY A 57 12.94 -11.40 -0.96
C GLY A 57 12.69 -12.92 -0.93
N HIS A 58 11.43 -13.37 -0.97
CA HIS A 58 11.07 -14.80 -1.00
C HIS A 58 11.05 -15.34 -2.44
N ALA A 59 11.28 -16.65 -2.60
CA ALA A 59 11.27 -17.30 -3.91
C ALA A 59 9.95 -17.14 -4.68
N GLY A 60 8.82 -17.09 -3.98
CA GLY A 60 7.51 -16.84 -4.57
C GLY A 60 7.42 -15.50 -5.27
N TYR A 61 7.97 -14.44 -4.68
CA TYR A 61 8.11 -13.14 -5.33
C TYR A 61 8.96 -13.20 -6.59
N THR A 62 10.12 -13.87 -6.51
CA THR A 62 11.00 -14.04 -7.67
C THR A 62 10.27 -14.72 -8.83
N ASN A 63 9.41 -15.70 -8.55
CA ASN A 63 8.58 -16.37 -9.56
C ASN A 63 7.57 -15.38 -10.19
N ALA A 64 6.92 -14.56 -9.38
CA ALA A 64 6.00 -13.52 -9.85
C ALA A 64 6.72 -12.47 -10.71
N ALA A 65 7.91 -12.02 -10.29
CA ALA A 65 8.72 -11.05 -11.04
C ALA A 65 9.16 -11.60 -12.40
N LYS A 66 9.66 -12.85 -12.45
CA LYS A 66 10.03 -13.52 -13.71
C LYS A 66 8.83 -13.72 -14.63
N TYR A 67 7.68 -14.13 -14.09
CA TYR A 67 6.45 -14.24 -14.86
C TYR A 67 6.05 -12.89 -15.44
N SER A 68 6.01 -11.84 -14.66
CA SER A 68 5.63 -10.49 -15.10
C SER A 68 6.58 -9.94 -16.17
N LEU A 69 7.90 -10.13 -16.00
CA LEU A 69 8.87 -9.77 -17.02
C LEU A 69 8.62 -10.54 -18.32
N SER A 70 8.31 -11.82 -18.25
CA SER A 70 8.00 -12.64 -19.43
C SER A 70 6.75 -12.14 -20.15
N ARG A 71 5.75 -11.63 -19.44
CA ARG A 71 4.55 -11.01 -20.04
C ARG A 71 4.92 -9.77 -20.84
N PHE A 72 5.74 -8.88 -20.30
CA PHE A 72 6.19 -7.68 -21.03
C PHE A 72 7.06 -8.02 -22.22
N THR A 73 8.04 -8.92 -22.07
CA THR A 73 8.94 -9.29 -23.17
C THR A 73 8.23 -10.06 -24.30
N SER A 74 7.20 -10.86 -23.97
CA SER A 74 6.36 -11.52 -24.98
C SER A 74 5.56 -10.55 -25.86
N LEU A 75 5.35 -9.31 -25.38
CA LEU A 75 4.76 -8.22 -26.17
C LEU A 75 5.80 -7.54 -27.09
N GLY A 76 7.08 -7.90 -26.99
CA GLY A 76 8.17 -7.26 -27.73
C GLY A 76 8.76 -6.04 -27.02
N LEU A 77 8.42 -5.79 -25.76
CA LEU A 77 9.00 -4.73 -24.96
C LEU A 77 10.41 -5.12 -24.49
N LYS A 78 11.30 -4.14 -24.39
CA LYS A 78 12.54 -4.29 -23.64
C LYS A 78 12.21 -4.34 -22.15
N GLY A 79 12.97 -5.10 -21.35
CA GLY A 79 12.72 -5.17 -19.91
C GLY A 79 13.85 -5.83 -19.16
N GLN A 80 13.89 -5.60 -17.84
CA GLN A 80 14.89 -6.11 -16.92
C GLN A 80 14.31 -6.25 -15.50
N LEU A 81 14.97 -7.08 -14.69
CA LEU A 81 14.81 -7.06 -13.25
C LEU A 81 15.84 -6.09 -12.66
N GLN A 82 15.36 -5.09 -11.93
CA GLN A 82 16.21 -4.12 -11.22
C GLN A 82 16.36 -4.60 -9.78
N ALA A 83 17.51 -5.19 -9.44
CA ALA A 83 17.79 -5.78 -8.13
C ALA A 83 18.13 -4.73 -7.08
N TYR A 84 17.73 -4.99 -5.83
CA TYR A 84 18.10 -4.22 -4.64
C TYR A 84 18.10 -5.11 -3.39
N PRO A 85 18.87 -4.78 -2.34
CA PRO A 85 18.85 -5.53 -1.08
C PRO A 85 17.48 -5.44 -0.43
N GLN A 86 16.91 -6.60 -0.06
CA GLN A 86 15.61 -6.67 0.63
C GLN A 86 15.58 -7.81 1.65
N PRO A 87 15.96 -7.54 2.91
CA PRO A 87 15.73 -8.48 4.00
C PRO A 87 14.26 -8.82 4.15
N HIS A 88 13.97 -10.07 4.52
CA HIS A 88 12.60 -10.49 4.82
C HIS A 88 12.57 -11.51 5.96
N SER A 89 11.38 -11.74 6.48
CA SER A 89 11.12 -12.75 7.50
C SER A 89 9.90 -13.59 7.13
N VAL A 90 9.86 -14.81 7.61
CA VAL A 90 8.73 -15.74 7.45
C VAL A 90 8.31 -16.20 8.84
N LEU A 91 7.02 -16.14 9.14
CA LEU A 91 6.45 -16.65 10.37
C LEU A 91 6.13 -18.13 10.22
N ASP A 92 6.59 -18.95 11.16
CA ASP A 92 6.31 -20.39 11.23
C ASP A 92 5.24 -20.70 12.31
N GLY A 93 4.92 -19.74 13.19
CA GLY A 93 3.90 -19.89 14.23
C GLY A 93 4.08 -18.94 15.40
N GLY A 94 3.24 -19.12 16.41
CA GLY A 94 3.29 -18.36 17.67
C GLY A 94 2.15 -18.74 18.60
N SER A 95 2.22 -18.27 19.83
CA SER A 95 1.15 -18.36 20.82
C SER A 95 1.16 -17.14 21.71
N LEU A 96 -0.01 -16.73 22.15
CA LEU A 96 -0.18 -15.66 23.13
C LEU A 96 -1.15 -16.12 24.21
N VAL A 97 -0.68 -16.06 25.46
CA VAL A 97 -1.48 -16.36 26.64
C VAL A 97 -1.40 -15.16 27.59
N ALA A 98 -2.54 -14.68 28.05
CA ALA A 98 -2.65 -13.65 29.06
C ALA A 98 -3.20 -14.24 30.37
N THR A 99 -2.54 -13.97 31.48
CA THR A 99 -3.01 -14.33 32.84
C THR A 99 -3.38 -13.05 33.57
N LEU A 100 -4.64 -12.95 33.99
CA LEU A 100 -5.18 -11.81 34.71
C LEU A 100 -5.40 -12.20 36.20
N ASN A 101 -5.11 -11.27 37.11
CA ASN A 101 -5.28 -11.47 38.57
C ASN A 101 -4.63 -12.78 39.07
N GLU A 102 -3.55 -13.23 38.43
CA GLU A 102 -2.84 -14.49 38.73
C GLU A 102 -3.70 -15.78 38.55
N GLU A 103 -4.96 -15.69 38.17
CA GLU A 103 -5.89 -16.82 38.13
C GLU A 103 -6.54 -17.00 36.77
N LYS A 104 -7.06 -15.95 36.16
CA LYS A 104 -7.85 -16.04 34.91
C LYS A 104 -6.93 -16.07 33.69
N VAL A 105 -6.97 -17.19 32.96
CA VAL A 105 -6.11 -17.42 31.79
C VAL A 105 -6.94 -17.24 30.51
N HIS A 106 -6.42 -16.45 29.58
CA HIS A 106 -6.94 -16.28 28.22
C HIS A 106 -5.88 -16.68 27.20
N THR A 107 -6.19 -17.68 26.36
CA THR A 107 -5.37 -18.03 25.19
C THR A 107 -5.97 -17.36 23.96
N ALA A 108 -5.15 -16.59 23.26
CA ALA A 108 -5.58 -15.92 22.04
C ALA A 108 -5.64 -16.88 20.86
N GLU A 109 -6.70 -16.80 20.08
CA GLU A 109 -6.89 -17.58 18.85
C GLU A 109 -6.07 -16.95 17.71
N LEU A 110 -5.18 -17.76 17.12
CA LEU A 110 -4.33 -17.34 16.01
C LEU A 110 -5.17 -16.91 14.80
N LEU A 111 -4.82 -15.80 14.15
CA LEU A 111 -5.52 -15.14 13.01
C LEU A 111 -6.85 -14.46 13.34
N LYS A 112 -7.41 -14.73 14.48
CA LYS A 112 -8.67 -14.12 14.91
C LYS A 112 -8.44 -13.10 16.02
N GLU A 113 -7.68 -13.48 17.03
CA GLU A 113 -7.43 -12.66 18.21
C GLU A 113 -5.99 -12.18 18.32
N PHE A 114 -5.03 -12.87 17.67
CA PHE A 114 -3.66 -12.39 17.57
C PHE A 114 -2.96 -12.87 16.31
N LEU A 115 -1.91 -12.12 15.92
CA LEU A 115 -0.97 -12.52 14.88
C LEU A 115 0.40 -11.88 15.16
N PRO A 116 1.49 -12.66 15.25
CA PRO A 116 2.83 -12.08 15.28
C PRO A 116 3.09 -11.25 14.02
N LEU A 117 3.85 -10.17 14.16
CA LEU A 117 4.22 -9.34 13.02
C LEU A 117 5.50 -9.87 12.36
N LEU A 118 5.61 -9.71 11.04
CA LEU A 118 6.71 -10.27 10.25
C LEU A 118 8.08 -9.70 10.62
N PHE A 119 8.12 -8.59 11.29
CA PHE A 119 9.33 -7.94 11.81
C PHE A 119 9.57 -8.22 13.31
N SER A 120 8.82 -9.13 13.93
CA SER A 120 9.12 -9.64 15.28
C SER A 120 10.36 -10.53 15.25
N ASP A 121 11.19 -10.46 16.28
CA ASP A 121 12.20 -11.50 16.49
C ASP A 121 11.53 -12.83 16.88
N SER A 122 12.29 -13.91 16.81
CA SER A 122 11.89 -15.26 17.24
C SER A 122 12.25 -15.47 18.70
N GLY A 123 11.33 -16.01 19.50
CA GLY A 123 11.59 -16.28 20.91
C GLY A 123 10.32 -16.45 21.72
N GLN A 124 10.49 -16.57 23.04
CA GLN A 124 9.41 -16.60 24.01
C GLN A 124 9.74 -15.69 25.19
N THR A 125 8.78 -14.89 25.64
CA THR A 125 8.92 -14.02 26.77
C THR A 125 7.62 -13.99 27.57
N LYS A 126 7.74 -14.11 28.90
CA LYS A 126 6.64 -13.93 29.85
C LYS A 126 6.93 -12.70 30.69
N ALA A 127 6.06 -11.68 30.64
CA ALA A 127 6.27 -10.42 31.35
C ALA A 127 4.93 -9.72 31.63
N PRO A 128 4.89 -8.81 32.65
CA PRO A 128 3.77 -7.90 32.84
C PRO A 128 3.55 -7.01 31.62
N SER A 129 2.38 -6.37 31.52
CA SER A 129 2.03 -5.48 30.43
C SER A 129 1.57 -4.10 30.90
N VAL A 130 1.75 -3.11 29.99
CA VAL A 130 1.41 -1.70 30.25
C VAL A 130 0.73 -1.15 28.99
N PHE A 131 -0.45 -0.58 29.14
CA PHE A 131 -1.09 0.17 28.08
C PHE A 131 -0.48 1.57 27.98
N VAL A 132 -0.10 1.99 26.77
CA VAL A 132 0.53 3.29 26.50
C VAL A 132 -0.16 4.04 25.35
N GLY A 133 -1.48 4.17 25.42
CA GLY A 133 -2.26 4.97 24.48
C GLY A 133 -1.95 4.64 23.02
N TRP A 134 -1.42 5.61 22.26
CA TRP A 134 -0.99 5.45 20.87
C TRP A 134 0.46 4.96 20.74
N GLY A 135 1.20 4.79 21.83
CA GLY A 135 2.61 4.44 21.83
C GLY A 135 3.53 5.54 21.28
N ILE A 136 3.14 6.79 21.42
CA ILE A 136 3.82 7.96 20.86
C ILE A 136 4.66 8.67 21.91
N HIS A 137 5.90 9.00 21.54
CA HIS A 137 6.77 9.94 22.24
C HIS A 137 7.16 11.07 21.27
N ALA A 138 6.55 12.23 21.46
CA ALA A 138 6.70 13.42 20.62
C ALA A 138 6.78 14.67 21.52
N PRO A 139 7.88 14.84 22.29
CA PRO A 139 8.01 15.97 23.24
C PRO A 139 7.97 17.32 22.51
N GLU A 140 8.42 17.40 21.26
CA GLU A 140 8.35 18.59 20.41
C GLU A 140 6.92 18.99 20.07
N LEU A 141 5.97 18.04 20.15
CA LEU A 141 4.53 18.26 19.98
C LEU A 141 3.79 18.34 21.33
N GLY A 142 4.54 18.30 22.47
CA GLY A 142 3.96 18.30 23.80
C GLY A 142 3.20 17.02 24.16
N TYR A 143 3.56 15.89 23.55
CA TYR A 143 2.85 14.61 23.73
C TYR A 143 3.82 13.47 24.08
N ASP A 144 3.53 12.73 25.16
CA ASP A 144 4.34 11.57 25.56
C ASP A 144 3.48 10.54 26.31
N ASP A 145 3.16 9.44 25.65
CA ASP A 145 2.42 8.31 26.26
C ASP A 145 3.24 7.57 27.34
N TYR A 146 4.55 7.74 27.36
CA TYR A 146 5.45 7.04 28.30
C TYR A 146 5.75 7.84 29.57
N ALA A 147 5.34 9.11 29.67
CA ALA A 147 5.77 10.02 30.71
C ALA A 147 5.39 9.59 32.17
N ARG A 148 4.35 8.77 32.33
CA ARG A 148 3.78 8.41 33.62
C ARG A 148 3.82 6.91 33.93
N VAL A 149 4.46 6.11 33.11
CA VAL A 149 4.53 4.65 33.27
C VAL A 149 5.94 4.14 33.05
N ASP A 150 6.31 3.12 33.82
CA ASP A 150 7.54 2.37 33.60
C ASP A 150 7.26 1.14 32.74
N VAL A 151 7.95 1.04 31.63
CA VAL A 151 7.80 -0.06 30.64
C VAL A 151 8.99 -1.02 30.66
N LYS A 152 10.02 -0.77 31.50
CA LYS A 152 11.20 -1.61 31.55
C LYS A 152 10.87 -3.04 31.98
N GLY A 153 11.26 -4.02 31.13
CA GLY A 153 10.99 -5.44 31.37
C GLY A 153 9.53 -5.85 31.17
N LYS A 154 8.70 -5.00 30.51
CA LYS A 154 7.27 -5.26 30.29
C LYS A 154 6.93 -5.27 28.81
N PHE A 155 5.79 -5.86 28.45
CA PHE A 155 5.17 -5.65 27.16
C PHE A 155 4.45 -4.30 27.13
N VAL A 156 4.73 -3.51 26.10
CA VAL A 156 3.98 -2.31 25.77
C VAL A 156 2.78 -2.71 24.93
N VAL A 157 1.58 -2.29 25.32
CA VAL A 157 0.34 -2.45 24.55
C VAL A 157 -0.12 -1.07 24.09
N CYS A 158 -0.39 -0.90 22.79
CA CYS A 158 -0.82 0.40 22.25
C CYS A 158 -1.78 0.26 21.07
N PHE A 159 -2.61 1.27 20.86
CA PHE A 159 -3.39 1.40 19.63
C PHE A 159 -2.52 1.79 18.44
N ARG A 160 -2.94 1.37 17.25
CA ARG A 160 -2.45 1.93 15.99
C ARG A 160 -3.21 3.21 15.67
N GLY A 161 -2.51 4.29 15.36
CA GLY A 161 -3.08 5.58 15.04
C GLY A 161 -2.42 6.73 15.79
N THR A 162 -3.06 7.89 15.81
CA THR A 162 -2.53 9.13 16.37
C THR A 162 -3.63 9.89 17.10
N PRO A 163 -3.33 10.88 17.96
CA PRO A 163 -4.33 11.65 18.70
C PRO A 163 -5.38 12.34 17.81
N ASP A 164 -4.96 12.79 16.64
CA ASP A 164 -5.80 13.32 15.58
C ASP A 164 -5.16 12.95 14.22
N ASN A 165 -5.82 13.27 13.11
CA ASN A 165 -5.31 12.93 11.77
C ASN A 165 -4.40 14.03 11.17
N ASP A 166 -3.78 14.86 12.02
CA ASP A 166 -2.88 15.93 11.57
C ASP A 166 -1.57 15.34 11.00
N PRO A 167 -1.10 15.80 9.84
CA PRO A 167 0.15 15.36 9.23
C PRO A 167 1.41 15.48 10.11
N LYS A 168 1.38 16.33 11.17
CA LYS A 168 2.50 16.44 12.13
C LYS A 168 2.86 15.13 12.82
N TRP A 169 1.92 14.15 12.87
CA TRP A 169 2.12 12.84 13.50
C TRP A 169 2.75 11.80 12.57
N VAL A 170 2.95 12.09 11.27
CA VAL A 170 3.38 11.09 10.27
C VAL A 170 4.60 10.29 10.72
N TYR A 171 5.64 10.95 11.25
CA TYR A 171 6.84 10.27 11.74
C TYR A 171 6.54 9.37 12.95
N HIS A 172 5.67 9.81 13.86
CA HIS A 172 5.31 9.08 15.07
C HIS A 172 4.31 7.95 14.82
N ASP A 173 3.61 7.95 13.70
CA ASP A 173 2.69 6.87 13.29
C ASP A 173 3.41 5.68 12.66
N GLU A 174 4.71 5.76 12.41
CA GLU A 174 5.51 4.68 11.88
C GLU A 174 5.73 3.54 12.90
N HIS A 175 5.62 2.27 12.43
CA HIS A 175 5.94 1.11 13.27
C HIS A 175 7.37 1.18 13.80
N ARG A 176 8.33 1.54 12.93
CA ARG A 176 9.75 1.68 13.28
C ARG A 176 9.97 2.64 14.41
N THR A 177 9.30 3.79 14.37
CA THR A 177 9.41 4.81 15.45
C THR A 177 8.85 4.29 16.77
N ARG A 178 7.66 3.68 16.78
CA ARG A 178 7.07 3.14 18.01
C ARG A 178 7.90 2.01 18.62
N MET A 179 8.36 1.07 17.79
CA MET A 179 9.20 -0.04 18.24
C MET A 179 10.51 0.46 18.84
N LYS A 180 11.18 1.41 18.17
CA LYS A 180 12.41 2.04 18.67
C LYS A 180 12.17 2.70 20.03
N VAL A 181 11.12 3.51 20.15
CA VAL A 181 10.76 4.20 21.40
C VAL A 181 10.53 3.20 22.56
N ALA A 182 9.76 2.13 22.31
CA ALA A 182 9.50 1.11 23.33
C ALA A 182 10.77 0.33 23.72
N SER A 183 11.55 -0.10 22.71
CA SER A 183 12.79 -0.85 22.92
C SER A 183 13.86 -0.05 23.66
N GLU A 184 14.08 1.22 23.31
CA GLU A 184 15.04 2.12 23.99
C GLU A 184 14.66 2.38 25.45
N ARG A 185 13.38 2.24 25.82
CA ARG A 185 12.89 2.31 27.21
C ARG A 185 12.95 0.97 27.93
N GLY A 186 13.51 -0.05 27.31
CA GLY A 186 13.72 -1.36 27.92
C GLY A 186 12.48 -2.25 27.94
N ALA A 187 11.45 -1.97 27.15
CA ALA A 187 10.35 -2.90 26.95
C ALA A 187 10.85 -4.20 26.30
N VAL A 188 10.23 -5.33 26.62
CA VAL A 188 10.59 -6.65 26.08
C VAL A 188 9.86 -6.96 24.78
N GLY A 189 8.86 -6.17 24.43
CA GLY A 189 8.09 -6.30 23.18
C GLY A 189 6.98 -5.28 23.10
N LEU A 190 6.34 -5.24 21.92
CA LEU A 190 5.25 -4.34 21.58
C LEU A 190 4.05 -5.13 21.04
N ILE A 191 2.88 -4.84 21.59
CA ILE A 191 1.60 -5.44 21.21
C ILE A 191 0.70 -4.35 20.69
N TYR A 192 0.40 -4.38 19.38
CA TYR A 192 -0.57 -3.47 18.79
C TYR A 192 -2.00 -4.00 18.99
N VAL A 193 -2.93 -3.10 19.23
CA VAL A 193 -4.36 -3.39 19.22
C VAL A 193 -4.96 -2.92 17.89
N TYR A 194 -5.65 -3.83 17.20
CA TYR A 194 -6.28 -3.61 15.90
C TYR A 194 -7.72 -4.14 15.91
N SER A 195 -8.61 -3.53 15.15
CA SER A 195 -9.98 -4.06 14.96
C SER A 195 -9.96 -5.47 14.38
N THR A 196 -9.05 -5.72 13.43
CA THR A 196 -8.82 -7.02 12.81
C THR A 196 -7.33 -7.31 12.74
N VAL A 197 -6.90 -8.51 13.12
CA VAL A 197 -5.51 -8.93 13.01
C VAL A 197 -5.17 -9.20 11.54
N ILE A 198 -4.06 -8.67 11.05
CA ILE A 198 -3.63 -8.74 9.65
C ILE A 198 -2.16 -9.12 9.54
N ALA A 199 -1.75 -9.76 8.44
CA ALA A 199 -0.33 -9.93 8.13
C ALA A 199 0.26 -8.57 7.76
N HIS A 200 1.39 -8.20 8.41
CA HIS A 200 1.98 -6.88 8.20
C HIS A 200 3.52 -6.97 8.18
N PRO A 201 4.16 -6.75 7.02
CA PRO A 201 5.61 -6.88 6.88
C PRO A 201 6.40 -5.58 7.07
N ASN A 202 5.73 -4.42 7.22
CA ASN A 202 6.39 -3.12 7.27
C ASN A 202 6.93 -2.78 8.67
N GLY A 203 8.16 -3.16 8.94
CA GLY A 203 8.87 -2.84 10.19
C GLY A 203 10.31 -3.34 10.13
N ASP A 204 11.11 -2.96 11.11
CA ASP A 204 12.50 -3.39 11.23
C ASP A 204 12.66 -4.43 12.34
N LEU A 205 13.49 -5.44 12.10
CA LEU A 205 13.83 -6.41 13.13
C LEU A 205 14.69 -5.76 14.22
N ILE A 206 14.20 -5.81 15.46
CA ILE A 206 14.97 -5.45 16.64
C ILE A 206 15.31 -6.74 17.39
N PRO A 207 16.61 -7.07 17.59
CA PRO A 207 17.00 -8.31 18.27
C PRO A 207 16.40 -8.44 19.67
N LYS A 208 15.87 -9.62 19.99
CA LYS A 208 15.22 -9.98 21.27
C LYS A 208 13.97 -9.14 21.60
N PHE A 209 13.36 -8.50 20.61
CA PHE A 209 12.16 -7.70 20.79
C PHE A 209 10.99 -8.35 20.08
N LEU A 210 9.97 -8.82 20.82
CA LEU A 210 8.83 -9.51 20.26
C LEU A 210 7.73 -8.53 19.90
N VAL A 211 7.17 -8.67 18.69
CA VAL A 211 6.11 -7.79 18.19
C VAL A 211 4.94 -8.61 17.68
N THR A 212 3.75 -8.28 18.16
CA THR A 212 2.51 -8.92 17.71
C THR A 212 1.38 -7.90 17.66
N MET A 213 0.29 -8.29 17.04
CA MET A 213 -0.98 -7.57 17.19
C MET A 213 -2.02 -8.47 17.84
N ILE A 214 -2.97 -7.84 18.50
CA ILE A 214 -4.15 -8.46 19.08
C ILE A 214 -5.41 -7.73 18.60
N SER A 215 -6.53 -8.45 18.55
CA SER A 215 -7.82 -7.85 18.23
C SER A 215 -8.37 -7.01 19.37
N ASP A 216 -9.27 -6.07 19.05
CA ASP A 216 -10.05 -5.30 20.02
C ASP A 216 -10.75 -6.25 21.01
N SER A 217 -11.37 -7.33 20.52
CA SER A 217 -12.06 -8.30 21.36
C SER A 217 -11.16 -9.05 22.34
N PHE A 218 -9.88 -9.27 21.99
CA PHE A 218 -8.91 -9.83 22.92
C PHE A 218 -8.42 -8.78 23.93
N PHE A 219 -8.22 -7.55 23.49
CA PHE A 219 -7.81 -6.46 24.38
C PHE A 219 -8.90 -6.14 25.41
N ASP A 220 -10.19 -6.18 25.03
CA ASP A 220 -11.31 -6.02 25.98
C ASP A 220 -11.29 -7.04 27.12
N LYS A 221 -10.82 -8.28 26.86
CA LYS A 221 -10.61 -9.26 27.93
C LYS A 221 -9.54 -8.80 28.93
N LEU A 222 -8.49 -8.11 28.45
CA LEU A 222 -7.42 -7.58 29.31
C LEU A 222 -7.88 -6.36 30.12
N LEU A 223 -8.89 -5.63 29.64
CA LEU A 223 -9.45 -4.43 30.27
C LEU A 223 -10.55 -4.75 31.32
N THR A 224 -10.87 -6.03 31.54
CA THR A 224 -11.98 -6.40 32.44
C THR A 224 -11.80 -5.85 33.87
N ALA A 225 -10.57 -5.81 34.37
CA ALA A 225 -10.26 -5.26 35.70
C ALA A 225 -10.44 -3.72 35.76
N GLU A 226 -10.25 -3.05 34.61
CA GLU A 226 -10.34 -1.58 34.50
C GLU A 226 -11.79 -1.11 34.32
N GLY A 227 -12.74 -2.02 34.06
CA GLY A 227 -14.14 -1.68 33.75
C GLY A 227 -14.32 -0.80 32.51
N SER A 228 -13.42 -0.93 31.54
CA SER A 228 -13.37 -0.14 30.30
C SER A 228 -13.34 -1.06 29.08
N THR A 229 -13.55 -0.48 27.89
CA THR A 229 -13.46 -1.17 26.61
C THR A 229 -12.45 -0.48 25.68
N THR A 230 -12.05 -1.18 24.62
CA THR A 230 -11.23 -0.62 23.53
C THR A 230 -11.87 0.62 22.92
N GLU A 231 -13.20 0.59 22.72
CA GLU A 231 -13.97 1.72 22.20
C GLU A 231 -13.92 2.94 23.13
N ASP A 232 -14.14 2.73 24.45
CA ASP A 232 -14.10 3.80 25.45
C ASP A 232 -12.73 4.48 25.50
N LEU A 233 -11.66 3.70 25.53
CA LEU A 233 -10.29 4.22 25.56
C LEU A 233 -9.95 4.97 24.27
N THR A 234 -10.32 4.42 23.11
CA THR A 234 -10.09 5.07 21.82
C THR A 234 -10.84 6.40 21.76
N LYS A 235 -12.11 6.43 22.17
CA LYS A 235 -12.92 7.64 22.25
C LYS A 235 -12.31 8.69 23.18
N GLN A 236 -11.89 8.27 24.37
CA GLN A 236 -11.24 9.15 25.34
C GLN A 236 -9.97 9.78 24.76
N LEU A 237 -9.06 8.97 24.17
CA LEU A 237 -7.80 9.43 23.58
C LEU A 237 -8.05 10.43 22.44
N ARG A 238 -9.04 10.16 21.57
CA ARG A 238 -9.43 11.05 20.47
C ARG A 238 -10.02 12.37 20.94
N GLN A 239 -10.89 12.33 21.95
CA GLN A 239 -11.55 13.52 22.50
C GLN A 239 -10.60 14.39 23.28
N THR A 240 -9.80 13.80 24.16
CA THR A 240 -8.91 14.55 25.03
C THR A 240 -7.63 14.98 24.34
N LYS A 241 -7.15 14.21 23.36
CA LYS A 241 -5.84 14.33 22.69
C LYS A 241 -4.69 14.34 23.72
N LYS A 242 -4.87 13.63 24.82
CA LYS A 242 -3.89 13.53 25.93
C LYS A 242 -3.51 12.07 26.17
N PRO A 243 -2.27 11.80 26.63
CA PRO A 243 -1.87 10.47 27.07
C PRO A 243 -2.81 9.90 28.14
N ALA A 244 -3.11 8.60 28.03
CA ALA A 244 -3.89 7.85 29.00
C ALA A 244 -3.27 6.47 29.19
N SER A 245 -2.10 6.43 29.82
CA SER A 245 -1.31 5.22 30.00
C SER A 245 -1.42 4.70 31.43
N PHE A 246 -1.51 3.35 31.60
CA PHE A 246 -1.65 2.69 32.89
C PHE A 246 -1.12 1.24 32.82
N PRO A 247 -0.67 0.66 33.94
CA PRO A 247 -0.36 -0.76 34.04
C PRO A 247 -1.62 -1.60 33.77
N LEU A 248 -1.49 -2.67 32.98
CA LEU A 248 -2.56 -3.68 32.85
C LEU A 248 -2.37 -4.76 33.90
N ASP A 249 -3.45 -5.23 34.49
CA ASP A 249 -3.43 -6.38 35.38
C ASP A 249 -3.37 -7.69 34.60
N ALA A 250 -2.36 -7.79 33.74
CA ALA A 250 -2.14 -8.91 32.84
C ALA A 250 -0.66 -9.24 32.70
N VAL A 251 -0.33 -10.51 32.90
CA VAL A 251 0.97 -11.09 32.53
C VAL A 251 0.81 -11.79 31.17
N ILE A 252 1.58 -11.36 30.21
CA ILE A 252 1.56 -11.91 28.84
C ILE A 252 2.71 -12.92 28.68
N ASP A 253 2.40 -14.11 28.18
CA ASP A 253 3.35 -15.09 27.69
C ASP A 253 3.21 -15.16 26.15
N LEU A 254 4.16 -14.53 25.45
CA LEU A 254 4.19 -14.46 24.00
C LEU A 254 5.33 -15.32 23.44
N SER A 255 5.00 -16.23 22.55
CA SER A 255 5.95 -17.00 21.76
C SER A 255 5.79 -16.64 20.27
N VAL A 256 6.90 -16.35 19.61
CA VAL A 256 6.98 -16.13 18.15
C VAL A 256 8.00 -17.07 17.55
N LYS A 257 7.63 -17.76 16.48
CA LYS A 257 8.52 -18.61 15.67
C LYS A 257 8.66 -17.95 14.31
N ALA A 258 9.84 -17.40 14.04
CA ALA A 258 10.15 -16.70 12.81
C ALA A 258 11.54 -17.11 12.28
N ARG A 259 11.71 -17.06 10.98
CA ARG A 259 13.00 -17.20 10.28
C ARG A 259 13.32 -15.92 9.57
N HIS A 260 14.54 -15.41 9.75
CA HIS A 260 15.00 -14.15 9.20
C HIS A 260 16.02 -14.36 8.09
N PHE A 261 15.88 -13.62 6.98
CA PHE A 261 16.71 -13.70 5.78
C PHE A 261 17.33 -12.32 5.49
N PRO A 262 18.43 -11.95 6.18
CA PRO A 262 18.99 -10.59 6.12
C PRO A 262 19.72 -10.24 4.82
N LYS A 263 20.05 -11.25 3.99
CA LYS A 263 20.83 -11.07 2.75
C LYS A 263 20.02 -11.36 1.48
N SER A 264 18.70 -11.23 1.55
CA SER A 264 17.83 -11.44 0.40
C SER A 264 17.82 -10.25 -0.53
N GLU A 265 17.41 -10.49 -1.77
CA GLU A 265 17.26 -9.48 -2.81
C GLU A 265 15.80 -9.33 -3.24
N GLY A 266 15.37 -8.09 -3.45
CA GLY A 266 14.14 -7.74 -4.13
C GLY A 266 14.41 -7.31 -5.56
N TYR A 267 13.36 -7.26 -6.36
CA TYR A 267 13.43 -6.83 -7.75
C TYR A 267 12.26 -5.91 -8.09
N ASN A 268 12.54 -4.81 -8.81
CA ASN A 268 11.50 -4.18 -9.61
C ASN A 268 11.50 -4.84 -10.99
N VAL A 269 10.31 -5.08 -11.54
CA VAL A 269 10.14 -5.49 -12.94
C VAL A 269 9.98 -4.24 -13.76
N VAL A 270 11.00 -3.90 -14.57
CA VAL A 270 11.00 -2.66 -15.36
C VAL A 270 10.98 -3.01 -16.83
N SER A 271 10.00 -2.45 -17.56
CA SER A 271 9.88 -2.64 -19.01
C SER A 271 9.50 -1.32 -19.68
N TRP A 272 9.78 -1.15 -20.97
CA TRP A 272 9.50 0.12 -21.64
C TRP A 272 9.23 0.01 -23.12
N LEU A 273 8.42 0.95 -23.59
CA LEU A 273 8.22 1.28 -24.99
C LEU A 273 8.97 2.58 -25.29
N GLU A 274 9.94 2.55 -26.20
CA GLU A 274 10.70 3.73 -26.61
C GLU A 274 9.81 4.72 -27.39
N GLY A 275 9.91 6.00 -27.04
CA GLY A 275 9.18 7.08 -27.72
C GLY A 275 9.64 7.32 -29.17
N SER A 276 8.83 8.06 -29.93
CA SER A 276 9.10 8.35 -31.32
C SER A 276 9.83 9.67 -31.56
N ASP A 277 9.75 10.62 -30.62
CA ASP A 277 10.42 11.92 -30.74
C ASP A 277 11.90 11.80 -30.39
N PRO A 278 12.82 12.31 -31.21
CA PRO A 278 14.28 12.19 -30.97
C PRO A 278 14.77 12.82 -29.66
N LYS A 279 14.08 13.85 -29.14
CA LYS A 279 14.42 14.54 -27.90
C LYS A 279 13.58 14.03 -26.72
N LEU A 280 12.26 13.98 -26.89
CA LEU A 280 11.35 13.62 -25.82
C LEU A 280 11.41 12.13 -25.43
N LYS A 281 11.96 11.24 -26.27
CA LYS A 281 12.13 9.81 -25.92
C LYS A 281 13.04 9.56 -24.73
N GLU A 282 13.87 10.54 -24.34
CA GLU A 282 14.69 10.49 -23.14
C GLU A 282 13.91 10.87 -21.87
N GLU A 283 12.68 11.38 -22.02
CA GLU A 283 11.71 11.56 -20.95
C GLU A 283 10.73 10.39 -20.94
N CYS A 284 10.19 10.04 -19.77
CA CYS A 284 9.24 8.94 -19.69
C CYS A 284 8.02 9.26 -18.83
N VAL A 285 6.88 8.72 -19.25
CA VAL A 285 5.70 8.53 -18.41
C VAL A 285 5.83 7.15 -17.76
N VAL A 286 5.80 7.12 -16.42
CA VAL A 286 5.88 5.88 -15.65
C VAL A 286 4.47 5.41 -15.31
N ILE A 287 4.17 4.14 -15.59
CA ILE A 287 2.90 3.48 -15.29
C ILE A 287 3.22 2.25 -14.45
N GLY A 288 2.75 2.21 -13.19
CA GLY A 288 3.18 1.17 -12.27
C GLY A 288 2.22 0.86 -11.14
N GLY A 289 2.60 -0.11 -10.34
CA GLY A 289 1.96 -0.55 -9.11
C GLY A 289 2.84 -1.61 -8.47
N HIS A 290 2.59 -1.99 -7.21
CA HIS A 290 3.40 -3.02 -6.61
C HIS A 290 2.98 -4.44 -7.04
N LEU A 291 3.96 -5.34 -7.04
CA LEU A 291 3.82 -6.73 -7.40
C LEU A 291 3.79 -7.62 -6.16
N ASP A 292 4.44 -7.17 -5.08
CA ASP A 292 4.51 -7.93 -3.86
C ASP A 292 3.17 -8.01 -3.12
N GLY A 293 3.14 -8.79 -2.11
CA GLY A 293 2.12 -8.96 -1.12
C GLY A 293 2.77 -9.44 0.17
N VAL A 294 1.98 -9.78 1.16
CA VAL A 294 2.48 -10.07 2.53
C VAL A 294 3.13 -11.45 2.70
N GLY A 295 2.99 -12.35 1.72
CA GLY A 295 3.62 -13.67 1.75
C GLY A 295 2.79 -14.77 2.42
N ASP A 296 3.17 -16.03 2.21
CA ASP A 296 2.58 -17.18 2.90
C ASP A 296 3.26 -17.37 4.26
N HIS A 297 2.48 -17.45 5.35
CA HIS A 297 2.96 -17.57 6.72
C HIS A 297 2.12 -18.56 7.53
N ILE A 298 2.71 -19.17 8.57
CA ILE A 298 2.01 -20.05 9.52
C ILE A 298 1.20 -21.18 8.85
N GLY A 299 1.67 -21.66 7.68
CA GLY A 299 0.98 -22.69 6.89
C GLY A 299 -0.22 -22.18 6.09
N LEU A 300 -0.48 -20.87 6.06
CA LEU A 300 -1.58 -20.24 5.34
C LEU A 300 -1.07 -19.40 4.18
N ARG A 301 -1.88 -19.31 3.14
CA ARG A 301 -1.64 -18.45 2.01
C ARG A 301 -2.37 -17.12 2.22
N PHE A 302 -1.66 -16.03 1.89
CA PHE A 302 -2.20 -14.68 1.76
C PHE A 302 -2.08 -14.27 0.29
N PRO A 303 -3.09 -14.55 -0.55
CA PRO A 303 -2.96 -14.48 -2.00
C PRO A 303 -2.71 -13.07 -2.53
N GLY A 304 -3.22 -12.02 -1.88
CA GLY A 304 -3.07 -10.63 -2.29
C GLY A 304 -3.61 -10.39 -3.71
N ALA A 305 -4.83 -10.83 -3.99
CA ALA A 305 -5.41 -10.72 -5.33
C ALA A 305 -5.84 -9.30 -5.65
N GLU A 306 -6.59 -8.67 -4.75
CA GLU A 306 -6.91 -7.25 -4.84
C GLU A 306 -5.67 -6.42 -4.48
N ASP A 307 -4.95 -6.81 -3.43
CA ASP A 307 -3.75 -6.15 -2.93
C ASP A 307 -2.47 -6.97 -3.23
N ASN A 308 -1.71 -6.72 -4.32
CA ASN A 308 -2.05 -5.83 -5.43
C ASN A 308 -1.77 -6.53 -6.77
N ALA A 309 -2.17 -7.82 -6.88
CA ALA A 309 -2.12 -8.50 -8.18
C ALA A 309 -3.07 -7.79 -9.20
N SER A 310 -4.13 -7.12 -8.71
CA SER A 310 -5.07 -6.36 -9.53
C SER A 310 -4.39 -5.19 -10.24
N GLY A 311 -3.66 -4.35 -9.52
CA GLY A 311 -2.89 -3.24 -10.09
C GLY A 311 -1.80 -3.72 -11.04
N SER A 312 -1.05 -4.76 -10.65
CA SER A 312 -0.04 -5.40 -11.50
C SER A 312 -0.63 -5.89 -12.84
N ALA A 313 -1.81 -6.52 -12.81
CA ALA A 313 -2.50 -7.00 -14.01
C ALA A 313 -2.98 -5.86 -14.92
N VAL A 314 -3.49 -4.77 -14.34
CA VAL A 314 -3.89 -3.56 -15.08
C VAL A 314 -2.69 -2.93 -15.78
N VAL A 315 -1.54 -2.82 -15.13
CA VAL A 315 -0.29 -2.32 -15.76
C VAL A 315 0.10 -3.18 -16.97
N ILE A 316 0.00 -4.51 -16.88
CA ILE A 316 0.29 -5.43 -18.00
C ILE A 316 -0.70 -5.24 -19.16
N GLU A 317 -2.00 -5.05 -18.88
CA GLU A 317 -3.00 -4.79 -19.93
C GLU A 317 -2.78 -3.44 -20.61
N ILE A 318 -2.39 -2.40 -19.87
CA ILE A 318 -2.04 -1.10 -20.44
C ILE A 318 -0.79 -1.22 -21.32
N ALA A 319 0.24 -1.95 -20.90
CA ALA A 319 1.43 -2.20 -21.71
C ALA A 319 1.07 -2.90 -23.02
N LYS A 320 0.19 -3.91 -22.96
CA LYS A 320 -0.36 -4.59 -24.16
C LYS A 320 -1.06 -3.61 -25.08
N ALA A 321 -1.86 -2.67 -24.54
CA ALA A 321 -2.55 -1.65 -25.33
C ALA A 321 -1.57 -0.72 -26.06
N PHE A 322 -0.56 -0.20 -25.36
CA PHE A 322 0.47 0.64 -25.98
C PHE A 322 1.17 -0.05 -27.15
N VAL A 323 1.54 -1.32 -26.99
CA VAL A 323 2.18 -2.09 -28.06
C VAL A 323 1.23 -2.35 -29.22
N LYS A 324 -0.02 -2.77 -28.95
CA LYS A 324 -1.01 -3.11 -29.97
C LYS A 324 -1.58 -1.89 -30.67
N ASN A 325 -1.50 -0.70 -30.06
CA ASN A 325 -1.94 0.55 -30.67
C ASN A 325 -1.20 0.84 -32.00
N GLY A 326 0.08 0.49 -32.07
CA GLY A 326 0.91 0.66 -33.26
C GLY A 326 1.41 2.09 -33.50
N LEU A 327 0.87 3.09 -32.78
CA LEU A 327 1.34 4.47 -32.79
C LEU A 327 2.20 4.68 -31.54
N ARG A 328 3.50 4.95 -31.75
CA ARG A 328 4.40 5.27 -30.64
C ARG A 328 4.15 6.69 -30.16
N PRO A 329 3.99 6.91 -28.84
CA PRO A 329 3.91 8.26 -28.29
C PRO A 329 5.24 9.01 -28.46
N LYS A 330 5.24 10.33 -28.29
CA LYS A 330 6.46 11.16 -28.38
C LYS A 330 7.49 10.76 -27.30
N ARG A 331 7.05 10.70 -26.01
CA ARG A 331 7.85 10.24 -24.87
C ARG A 331 7.85 8.73 -24.78
N SER A 332 8.87 8.21 -24.16
CA SER A 332 8.89 6.81 -23.74
C SER A 332 7.87 6.54 -22.65
N VAL A 333 7.37 5.29 -22.61
CA VAL A 333 6.49 4.82 -21.55
C VAL A 333 7.19 3.69 -20.82
N VAL A 334 7.36 3.84 -19.50
CA VAL A 334 7.95 2.82 -18.63
C VAL A 334 6.85 2.16 -17.84
N PHE A 335 6.77 0.83 -17.94
CA PHE A 335 5.90 -0.02 -17.16
C PHE A 335 6.72 -0.63 -16.03
N VAL A 336 6.31 -0.41 -14.78
CA VAL A 336 7.08 -0.89 -13.64
C VAL A 336 6.16 -1.59 -12.65
N LEU A 337 6.60 -2.78 -12.18
CA LEU A 337 5.97 -3.47 -11.07
C LEU A 337 6.98 -3.47 -9.92
N PHE A 338 6.64 -2.74 -8.86
CA PHE A 338 7.52 -2.56 -7.71
C PHE A 338 7.48 -3.78 -6.79
N GLY A 339 8.59 -4.03 -6.12
CA GLY A 339 8.61 -4.90 -4.97
C GLY A 339 8.70 -4.09 -3.69
N SER A 340 8.43 -4.74 -2.56
CA SER A 340 8.61 -4.17 -1.21
C SER A 340 7.76 -2.94 -0.92
N GLU A 341 6.62 -2.78 -1.55
CA GLU A 341 5.64 -1.78 -1.11
C GLU A 341 5.20 -2.11 0.30
N GLU A 342 4.80 -3.36 0.52
CA GLU A 342 4.33 -3.93 1.78
C GLU A 342 5.38 -3.88 2.91
N GLN A 343 6.64 -3.80 2.53
CA GLN A 343 7.78 -3.71 3.46
C GLN A 343 8.28 -2.27 3.65
N GLY A 344 7.56 -1.28 3.11
CA GLY A 344 7.81 0.15 3.30
C GLY A 344 8.23 0.92 2.03
N GLY A 345 7.87 0.42 0.83
CA GLY A 345 8.07 1.13 -0.43
C GLY A 345 9.53 1.15 -0.90
N HIS A 346 10.34 0.14 -0.52
CA HIS A 346 11.77 0.13 -0.86
C HIS A 346 12.02 0.02 -2.36
N GLY A 347 11.17 -0.72 -3.09
CA GLY A 347 11.30 -0.88 -4.54
C GLY A 347 11.01 0.40 -5.30
N SER A 348 9.93 1.08 -5.00
CA SER A 348 9.57 2.35 -5.63
C SER A 348 10.59 3.46 -5.29
N ALA A 349 11.11 3.48 -4.05
CA ALA A 349 12.19 4.37 -3.65
C ALA A 349 13.47 4.08 -4.46
N HIS A 350 13.85 2.80 -4.57
CA HIS A 350 15.03 2.40 -5.36
C HIS A 350 14.88 2.77 -6.85
N PHE A 351 13.71 2.53 -7.44
CA PHE A 351 13.45 2.89 -8.83
C PHE A 351 13.51 4.41 -9.06
N ALA A 352 12.90 5.19 -8.18
CA ALA A 352 12.90 6.64 -8.29
C ALA A 352 14.31 7.26 -8.20
N GLU A 353 15.24 6.62 -7.46
CA GLU A 353 16.64 7.02 -7.39
C GLU A 353 17.48 6.47 -8.55
N ASN A 354 17.10 5.32 -9.11
CA ASN A 354 17.88 4.58 -10.11
C ASN A 354 17.05 4.37 -11.39
N LEU A 355 16.59 5.47 -11.98
CA LEU A 355 15.89 5.41 -13.28
C LEU A 355 16.81 4.75 -14.33
N PRO A 356 16.29 3.88 -15.23
CA PRO A 356 17.12 3.29 -16.28
C PRO A 356 17.89 4.36 -17.08
N PRO A 357 19.19 4.15 -17.38
CA PRO A 357 20.12 5.22 -17.79
C PRO A 357 19.75 5.89 -19.11
N GLN A 358 18.92 5.28 -19.95
CA GLN A 358 18.42 5.89 -21.18
C GLN A 358 17.37 6.98 -20.95
N PHE A 359 16.84 7.11 -19.73
CA PHE A 359 15.83 8.12 -19.37
C PHE A 359 16.44 9.17 -18.45
N LYS A 360 16.21 10.43 -18.76
CA LYS A 360 16.74 11.58 -18.00
C LYS A 360 15.71 12.18 -17.04
N LYS A 361 14.41 11.95 -17.31
CA LYS A 361 13.34 12.60 -16.56
C LYS A 361 12.06 11.74 -16.55
N MET A 362 11.44 11.67 -15.40
CA MET A 362 10.08 11.19 -15.24
C MET A 362 9.12 12.37 -15.41
N SER A 363 8.34 12.38 -16.50
CA SER A 363 7.39 13.47 -16.81
C SER A 363 6.07 13.31 -16.09
N ALA A 364 5.69 12.07 -15.76
CA ALA A 364 4.50 11.75 -14.97
C ALA A 364 4.61 10.34 -14.37
N PHE A 365 3.86 10.10 -13.29
CA PHE A 365 3.69 8.77 -12.69
C PHE A 365 2.21 8.45 -12.47
N ILE A 366 1.78 7.26 -12.91
CA ILE A 366 0.45 6.70 -12.72
C ILE A 366 0.61 5.43 -11.88
N ASN A 367 0.04 5.41 -10.67
CA ASN A 367 0.12 4.28 -9.74
C ASN A 367 -1.22 3.58 -9.60
N PHE A 368 -1.19 2.25 -9.60
CA PHE A 368 -2.35 1.39 -9.38
C PHE A 368 -2.18 0.58 -8.11
N ASP A 369 -3.14 0.73 -7.21
CA ASP A 369 -3.14 0.02 -5.95
C ASP A 369 -4.59 -0.35 -5.58
N MET A 370 -4.88 -1.68 -5.56
CA MET A 370 -6.20 -2.23 -5.29
C MET A 370 -7.29 -1.70 -6.25
N VAL A 371 -7.25 -2.14 -7.52
CA VAL A 371 -8.13 -1.62 -8.60
C VAL A 371 -9.03 -2.68 -9.23
N GLY A 372 -9.21 -3.81 -8.56
CA GLY A 372 -9.95 -4.97 -9.10
C GLY A 372 -11.40 -5.09 -8.63
N MET A 373 -11.86 -4.31 -7.65
CA MET A 373 -13.18 -4.47 -7.04
C MET A 373 -14.05 -3.21 -7.16
N GLY A 374 -15.37 -3.38 -7.33
CA GLY A 374 -16.32 -2.26 -7.36
C GLY A 374 -16.64 -1.77 -8.76
N THR A 375 -17.06 -0.51 -8.89
CA THR A 375 -17.58 0.06 -10.14
C THR A 375 -16.88 1.35 -10.56
N LYS A 376 -16.12 1.97 -9.66
CA LYS A 376 -15.40 3.22 -9.86
C LYS A 376 -13.97 3.12 -9.35
N VAL A 377 -13.08 3.88 -9.95
CA VAL A 377 -11.74 4.14 -9.40
C VAL A 377 -11.66 5.56 -8.89
N ASN A 378 -11.29 5.69 -7.61
CA ASN A 378 -10.98 6.98 -7.00
C ASN A 378 -9.52 7.32 -7.29
N THR A 379 -9.22 8.60 -7.38
CA THR A 379 -7.87 9.05 -7.68
C THR A 379 -7.33 9.98 -6.61
N SER A 380 -6.03 9.85 -6.33
CA SER A 380 -5.24 10.78 -5.54
C SER A 380 -4.28 11.49 -6.49
N MET A 381 -4.50 12.79 -6.73
CA MET A 381 -3.80 13.60 -7.74
C MET A 381 -2.91 14.65 -7.08
N SER A 382 -1.65 14.76 -7.48
CA SER A 382 -0.76 15.84 -7.04
C SER A 382 -1.13 17.18 -7.68
N GLU A 383 -0.78 18.30 -7.05
CA GLU A 383 -1.02 19.63 -7.61
C GLU A 383 -0.37 19.84 -8.98
N LEU A 384 0.79 19.24 -9.20
CA LEU A 384 1.48 19.28 -10.50
C LEU A 384 0.70 18.54 -11.60
N MET A 385 -0.10 17.53 -11.25
CA MET A 385 -0.94 16.79 -12.19
C MET A 385 -2.29 17.49 -12.45
N GLU A 386 -2.69 18.46 -11.62
CA GLU A 386 -4.01 19.13 -11.71
C GLU A 386 -4.24 19.79 -13.07
N THR A 387 -3.20 20.33 -13.71
CA THR A 387 -3.29 20.93 -15.06
C THR A 387 -3.77 19.94 -16.13
N HIS A 388 -3.71 18.63 -15.84
CA HIS A 388 -4.15 17.56 -16.74
C HIS A 388 -5.50 16.95 -16.35
N ARG A 389 -6.21 17.49 -15.34
CA ARG A 389 -7.53 17.01 -14.88
C ARG A 389 -8.51 16.89 -16.04
N GLY A 390 -8.65 17.92 -16.88
CA GLY A 390 -9.57 17.88 -18.01
C GLY A 390 -9.27 16.79 -19.03
N LYS A 391 -7.98 16.42 -19.19
CA LYS A 391 -7.58 15.28 -20.06
C LYS A 391 -7.97 13.94 -19.42
N LEU A 392 -7.85 13.81 -18.10
CA LEU A 392 -8.29 12.62 -17.37
C LEU A 392 -9.81 12.42 -17.49
N GLU A 393 -10.59 13.48 -17.26
CA GLU A 393 -12.04 13.46 -17.37
C GLU A 393 -12.50 13.15 -18.82
N ALA A 394 -11.83 13.73 -19.82
CA ALA A 394 -12.08 13.40 -21.23
C ALA A 394 -11.76 11.93 -21.56
N SER A 395 -10.71 11.36 -20.93
CA SER A 395 -10.34 9.96 -21.11
C SER A 395 -11.39 8.98 -20.56
N ASP A 396 -12.23 9.39 -19.59
CA ASP A 396 -13.33 8.58 -19.04
C ASP A 396 -14.59 8.57 -19.93
N GLN A 397 -14.62 9.36 -21.01
CA GLN A 397 -15.79 9.44 -21.86
C GLN A 397 -16.18 8.06 -22.43
N GLY A 398 -17.43 7.67 -22.19
CA GLY A 398 -17.98 6.37 -22.55
C GLY A 398 -17.57 5.20 -21.66
N LEU A 399 -16.67 5.37 -20.69
CA LEU A 399 -16.28 4.35 -19.72
C LEU A 399 -17.05 4.48 -18.41
N SER A 400 -17.27 5.71 -17.96
CA SER A 400 -17.97 6.01 -16.71
C SER A 400 -17.39 5.24 -15.50
N VAL A 401 -16.05 5.15 -15.43
CA VAL A 401 -15.34 4.42 -14.35
C VAL A 401 -14.64 5.35 -13.38
N LEU A 402 -14.37 6.60 -13.76
CA LEU A 402 -13.75 7.60 -12.88
C LEU A 402 -14.68 7.95 -11.72
N GLY A 403 -14.16 7.86 -10.51
CA GLY A 403 -14.82 8.23 -9.27
C GLY A 403 -14.34 9.58 -8.74
N ASN A 404 -14.14 9.66 -7.43
CA ASN A 404 -13.68 10.90 -6.78
C ASN A 404 -12.22 11.21 -7.12
N ILE A 405 -11.94 12.50 -7.38
CA ILE A 405 -10.57 13.01 -7.56
C ILE A 405 -10.22 13.80 -6.30
N ARG A 406 -9.27 13.29 -5.52
CA ARG A 406 -8.75 13.93 -4.31
C ARG A 406 -7.38 14.53 -4.60
N MET A 407 -7.20 15.79 -4.19
CA MET A 407 -5.89 16.44 -4.27
C MET A 407 -4.97 15.98 -3.14
N VAL A 408 -3.76 15.58 -3.51
CA VAL A 408 -2.68 15.23 -2.57
C VAL A 408 -1.76 16.44 -2.42
N ARG A 409 -1.82 17.08 -1.25
CA ARG A 409 -0.95 18.20 -0.88
C ARG A 409 0.14 17.80 0.10
N THR A 410 -0.11 16.76 0.87
CA THR A 410 0.81 16.20 1.85
C THR A 410 0.75 14.68 1.78
N LEU A 411 1.87 14.04 2.08
CA LEU A 411 1.94 12.59 2.17
C LEU A 411 1.54 12.13 3.57
N GLY A 412 0.70 11.09 3.64
CA GLY A 412 0.43 10.34 4.86
C GLY A 412 1.31 9.10 4.96
N VAL A 413 1.31 8.45 6.10
CA VAL A 413 2.04 7.19 6.37
C VAL A 413 1.63 6.05 5.43
N ARG A 414 0.41 6.11 4.89
CA ARG A 414 -0.19 5.09 4.02
C ARG A 414 -0.22 5.50 2.55
N SER A 415 0.75 6.29 2.10
CA SER A 415 0.74 6.81 0.73
C SER A 415 1.41 5.89 -0.30
N GLY A 416 1.98 4.75 0.13
CA GLY A 416 2.50 3.70 -0.74
C GLY A 416 3.58 4.17 -1.74
N ASP A 417 3.58 3.56 -2.90
CA ASP A 417 4.58 3.78 -3.95
C ASP A 417 4.66 5.21 -4.52
N ILE A 418 3.65 6.05 -4.28
CA ILE A 418 3.68 7.45 -4.77
C ILE A 418 4.66 8.34 -3.99
N VAL A 419 5.07 7.93 -2.78
CA VAL A 419 5.89 8.73 -1.86
C VAL A 419 7.21 9.22 -2.47
N PRO A 420 8.07 8.37 -3.03
CA PRO A 420 9.36 8.81 -3.58
C PRO A 420 9.20 9.73 -4.79
N PHE A 421 8.18 9.52 -5.62
CA PHE A 421 7.89 10.36 -6.79
C PHE A 421 7.37 11.74 -6.38
N PHE A 422 6.49 11.79 -5.37
CA PHE A 422 6.00 13.05 -4.82
C PHE A 422 7.14 13.89 -4.25
N LYS A 423 8.05 13.27 -3.48
CA LYS A 423 9.24 13.95 -2.93
C LYS A 423 10.17 14.50 -4.01
N LYS A 424 10.21 13.86 -5.18
CA LYS A 424 11.00 14.33 -6.35
C LYS A 424 10.26 15.35 -7.21
N GLY A 425 9.04 15.74 -6.87
CA GLY A 425 8.25 16.70 -7.64
C GLY A 425 7.76 16.15 -8.99
N VAL A 426 7.58 14.84 -9.11
CA VAL A 426 7.01 14.22 -10.32
C VAL A 426 5.50 14.42 -10.30
N PRO A 427 4.88 14.93 -11.38
CA PRO A 427 3.43 14.96 -11.52
C PRO A 427 2.88 13.53 -11.40
N LEU A 428 1.95 13.28 -10.47
CA LEU A 428 1.47 11.93 -10.22
C LEU A 428 -0.03 11.82 -9.94
N ILE A 429 -0.54 10.62 -10.22
CA ILE A 429 -1.89 10.18 -9.89
C ILE A 429 -1.83 8.73 -9.37
N GLY A 430 -2.41 8.50 -8.20
CA GLY A 430 -2.65 7.17 -7.65
C GLY A 430 -4.12 6.79 -7.81
N LEU A 431 -4.39 5.53 -8.15
CA LEU A 431 -5.72 5.00 -8.34
C LEU A 431 -6.01 3.87 -7.37
N SER A 432 -7.23 3.87 -6.82
CA SER A 432 -7.77 2.71 -6.10
C SER A 432 -9.28 2.59 -6.34
N SER A 433 -9.79 1.37 -6.38
CA SER A 433 -11.21 1.12 -6.62
C SER A 433 -12.08 1.47 -5.40
N ASN A 434 -13.39 1.68 -5.65
CA ASN A 434 -14.38 1.96 -4.62
C ASN A 434 -15.09 0.69 -4.10
N GLY A 435 -14.55 -0.49 -4.41
CA GLY A 435 -15.14 -1.75 -3.97
C GLY A 435 -15.21 -1.86 -2.46
N PRO A 436 -16.12 -2.67 -1.93
CA PRO A 436 -16.11 -3.00 -0.52
C PRO A 436 -14.75 -3.60 -0.17
N ARG A 437 -14.16 -3.12 0.91
CA ARG A 437 -12.96 -3.69 1.52
C ARG A 437 -13.36 -4.25 2.88
N PRO A 438 -13.96 -5.45 2.91
CA PRO A 438 -14.21 -6.11 4.19
C PRO A 438 -12.90 -6.18 4.96
N GLU A 439 -12.92 -5.85 6.24
CA GLU A 439 -11.73 -5.87 7.10
C GLU A 439 -11.08 -7.24 7.16
N ASP A 440 -11.86 -8.30 6.87
CA ASP A 440 -11.41 -9.69 6.82
C ASP A 440 -10.72 -10.09 5.49
N LEU A 441 -10.57 -9.18 4.53
CA LEU A 441 -9.91 -9.44 3.25
C LEU A 441 -8.51 -8.81 3.16
N TYR A 442 -8.34 -7.58 3.64
CA TYR A 442 -7.08 -6.87 3.54
C TYR A 442 -5.98 -7.55 4.36
N HIS A 443 -4.89 -7.95 3.68
CA HIS A 443 -3.79 -8.72 4.26
C HIS A 443 -4.24 -10.02 4.97
N GLN A 444 -5.26 -10.68 4.39
CA GLN A 444 -5.89 -11.88 4.91
C GLN A 444 -5.90 -13.01 3.86
N PRO A 445 -6.05 -14.27 4.31
CA PRO A 445 -6.21 -15.41 3.39
C PRO A 445 -7.43 -15.29 2.47
N GLY A 446 -8.40 -14.44 2.82
CA GLY A 446 -9.62 -14.20 2.06
C GLY A 446 -9.44 -13.37 0.79
N ASP A 447 -8.32 -12.63 0.62
CA ASP A 447 -8.05 -11.84 -0.59
C ASP A 447 -7.68 -12.72 -1.78
N THR A 448 -8.68 -13.32 -2.42
CA THR A 448 -8.53 -14.30 -3.51
C THR A 448 -8.99 -13.73 -4.86
N HIS A 449 -8.49 -14.33 -5.96
CA HIS A 449 -8.79 -13.88 -7.32
C HIS A 449 -10.29 -13.94 -7.70
N ASN A 450 -11.12 -14.67 -6.94
CA ASN A 450 -12.57 -14.73 -7.17
C ASN A 450 -13.27 -13.40 -6.84
N LEU A 451 -12.62 -12.50 -6.11
CA LEU A 451 -13.17 -11.20 -5.71
C LEU A 451 -13.00 -10.16 -6.79
N VAL A 452 -11.97 -10.28 -7.65
CA VAL A 452 -11.68 -9.28 -8.67
C VAL A 452 -12.64 -9.38 -9.86
N GLN A 453 -12.98 -8.25 -10.42
CA GLN A 453 -14.02 -8.09 -11.43
C GLN A 453 -13.43 -7.64 -12.76
N ALA A 454 -13.70 -8.41 -13.82
CA ALA A 454 -13.17 -8.14 -15.15
C ALA A 454 -13.56 -6.75 -15.69
N GLU A 455 -14.79 -6.31 -15.42
CA GLU A 455 -15.32 -5.06 -15.97
C GLU A 455 -14.59 -3.82 -15.47
N ILE A 456 -14.39 -3.69 -14.15
CA ILE A 456 -13.69 -2.53 -13.60
C ILE A 456 -12.23 -2.51 -14.03
N MET A 457 -11.55 -3.68 -14.06
CA MET A 457 -10.16 -3.78 -14.50
C MET A 457 -10.01 -3.40 -15.98
N GLU A 458 -10.96 -3.83 -16.84
CA GLU A 458 -10.97 -3.46 -18.24
C GLU A 458 -11.16 -1.95 -18.44
N LYS A 459 -12.17 -1.38 -17.79
CA LYS A 459 -12.47 0.06 -17.87
C LYS A 459 -11.35 0.93 -17.32
N THR A 460 -10.76 0.53 -16.19
CA THR A 460 -9.60 1.22 -15.59
C THR A 460 -8.39 1.17 -16.51
N SER A 461 -8.12 0.02 -17.13
CA SER A 461 -7.04 -0.12 -18.10
C SER A 461 -7.25 0.78 -19.32
N LYS A 462 -8.47 0.86 -19.87
CA LYS A 462 -8.81 1.74 -20.99
C LYS A 462 -8.68 3.22 -20.63
N LEU A 463 -9.23 3.63 -19.49
CA LEU A 463 -9.12 4.99 -18.95
C LEU A 463 -7.66 5.43 -18.88
N MET A 464 -6.82 4.63 -18.26
CA MET A 464 -5.43 5.00 -18.00
C MET A 464 -4.51 4.76 -19.21
N PHE A 465 -4.87 3.89 -20.13
CA PHE A 465 -4.22 3.84 -21.45
C PHE A 465 -4.43 5.14 -22.22
N ARG A 466 -5.68 5.64 -22.31
CA ARG A 466 -6.00 6.93 -22.96
C ARG A 466 -5.24 8.07 -22.31
N PHE A 467 -5.38 8.19 -20.99
CA PHE A 467 -4.74 9.27 -20.24
C PHE A 467 -3.21 9.22 -20.31
N GLY A 468 -2.60 8.04 -20.15
CA GLY A 468 -1.16 7.85 -20.28
C GLY A 468 -0.63 8.14 -21.69
N TYR A 469 -1.41 7.81 -22.73
CA TYR A 469 -1.08 8.14 -24.11
C TYR A 469 -1.08 9.66 -24.34
N GLU A 470 -2.07 10.38 -23.80
CA GLU A 470 -2.11 11.84 -23.81
C GLU A 470 -0.89 12.46 -23.12
N LEU A 471 -0.58 12.01 -21.89
CA LEU A 471 0.58 12.52 -21.15
C LEU A 471 1.90 12.30 -21.92
N ALA A 472 2.04 11.15 -22.58
CA ALA A 472 3.24 10.82 -23.34
C ALA A 472 3.37 11.60 -24.66
N ASN A 473 2.28 12.26 -25.13
CA ASN A 473 2.25 13.08 -26.36
C ASN A 473 2.23 14.59 -26.09
N LEU A 474 2.29 15.03 -24.84
CA LEU A 474 2.41 16.47 -24.51
C LEU A 474 3.66 17.07 -25.15
N ASP A 475 3.60 18.36 -25.51
CA ASP A 475 4.72 19.13 -26.05
C ASP A 475 5.76 19.46 -24.97
#